data_0d1952520f6a541bc469d7f7fb8cf026
#
_entry.id   0d1952520f6a541bc469d7f7fb8cf026
#
_cell.length_a   1.000
_cell.length_b   1.000
_cell.length_c   1.000
_cell.angle_alpha   90.00
_cell.angle_beta   90.00
_cell.angle_gamma   90.00
#
_symmetry.space_group_name_H-M   'P 1'
#
loop_
_entity.id
_entity.type
_entity.pdbx_description
1 polymer ?
#
loop_
_entity_poly.entity_id
_entity_poly.type
_entity_poly.pdbx_seq_one_letter_code
_entity_poly.pdbx_strand_id
1 'polypeptide(L)'
;VFLLYKKFKNHVYNKNDFKTPFENAIDELFSLEKETLDSQNDFKLFYSKLTQIAKEYLENDIKISASESTTTQLIDKIILLNNSKKINISNEIIESFKSVLNNADLVKFAKFSPEDEVASDDNKVLKSFIVNTKKSIPNNIEQEKEQKRLIEIRFNDMIKRRKIKYSLFSGLIILVTFSSLLI
;
A
#
# COMPACT_ATOMS: atom_id res chain seq x y z
N VAL A 1 19.55 -1.61 -30.10
CA VAL A 1 20.37 -1.61 -28.87
C VAL A 1 20.11 -0.34 -28.04
N PHE A 2 20.16 0.86 -28.61
CA PHE A 2 19.93 2.13 -27.89
C PHE A 2 18.53 2.26 -27.29
N LEU A 3 17.48 1.84 -28.02
CA LEU A 3 16.10 1.85 -27.54
C LEU A 3 15.86 0.86 -26.38
N LEU A 4 16.48 -0.31 -26.41
CA LEU A 4 16.46 -1.28 -25.32
C LEU A 4 17.19 -0.74 -24.08
N TYR A 5 18.35 -0.11 -24.28
CA TYR A 5 19.08 0.56 -23.19
C TYR A 5 18.27 1.67 -22.53
N LYS A 6 17.57 2.50 -23.33
CA LYS A 6 16.68 3.58 -22.84
C LYS A 6 15.48 3.01 -22.06
N LYS A 7 14.88 1.91 -22.54
CA LYS A 7 13.76 1.23 -21.87
C LYS A 7 14.21 0.59 -20.52
N PHE A 8 15.42 0.01 -20.48
CA PHE A 8 16.00 -0.51 -19.23
C PHE A 8 16.43 0.59 -18.26
N LYS A 9 16.96 1.71 -18.75
CA LYS A 9 17.38 2.85 -17.93
C LYS A 9 16.19 3.54 -17.23
N ASN A 10 15.03 3.57 -17.89
CA ASN A 10 13.84 4.24 -17.39
C ASN A 10 13.00 3.40 -16.41
N HIS A 11 13.39 2.17 -16.12
CA HIS A 11 12.78 1.42 -15.03
C HIS A 11 13.39 1.90 -13.70
N VAL A 12 13.05 3.15 -13.35
CA VAL A 12 13.36 3.72 -12.04
C VAL A 12 12.52 2.94 -11.03
N TYR A 13 13.16 2.14 -10.17
CA TYR A 13 12.48 1.56 -9.02
C TYR A 13 11.87 2.71 -8.21
N ASN A 14 10.58 2.64 -8.01
CA ASN A 14 9.89 3.64 -7.23
C ASN A 14 10.39 3.48 -5.78
N LYS A 15 10.76 4.56 -5.12
CA LYS A 15 11.11 4.56 -3.69
C LYS A 15 9.98 3.98 -2.84
N ASN A 16 8.75 3.97 -3.39
CA ASN A 16 7.56 3.39 -2.77
C ASN A 16 7.62 1.86 -2.62
N ASP A 17 8.41 1.15 -3.47
CA ASP A 17 8.60 -0.31 -3.36
C ASP A 17 9.30 -0.72 -2.05
N PHE A 18 9.77 0.27 -1.26
CA PHE A 18 10.56 0.10 -0.04
C PHE A 18 9.95 0.76 1.19
N LYS A 19 8.66 1.13 1.12
CA LYS A 19 7.94 1.65 2.27
C LYS A 19 7.41 0.51 3.15
N THR A 20 7.25 0.81 4.44
CA THR A 20 6.51 -0.07 5.33
C THR A 20 5.03 -0.12 4.92
N PRO A 21 4.26 -1.17 5.28
CA PRO A 21 2.82 -1.21 5.00
C PRO A 21 2.07 0.02 5.53
N PHE A 22 2.47 0.55 6.68
CA PHE A 22 1.93 1.78 7.24
C PHE A 22 2.23 3.00 6.35
N GLU A 23 3.50 3.19 5.94
CA GLU A 23 3.89 4.30 5.08
C GLU A 23 3.18 4.24 3.73
N ASN A 24 3.04 3.03 3.13
CA ASN A 24 2.29 2.85 1.90
C ASN A 24 0.83 3.25 2.06
N ALA A 25 0.16 2.75 3.09
CA ALA A 25 -1.24 3.06 3.33
C ALA A 25 -1.49 4.58 3.50
N ILE A 26 -0.63 5.27 4.25
CA ILE A 26 -0.75 6.74 4.45
C ILE A 26 -0.53 7.49 3.14
N ASP A 27 0.45 7.11 2.33
CA ASP A 27 0.74 7.78 1.06
C ASP A 27 -0.37 7.52 0.02
N GLU A 28 -0.93 6.32 -0.02
CA GLU A 28 -2.04 6.01 -0.92
C GLU A 28 -3.30 6.77 -0.52
N LEU A 29 -3.63 6.88 0.79
CA LEU A 29 -4.73 7.71 1.27
C LEU A 29 -4.54 9.18 0.93
N PHE A 30 -3.32 9.69 1.04
CA PHE A 30 -3.00 11.07 0.66
C PHE A 30 -3.11 11.30 -0.86
N SER A 31 -2.83 10.28 -1.66
CA SER A 31 -3.02 10.34 -3.11
C SER A 31 -4.50 10.28 -3.49
N LEU A 32 -5.26 9.43 -2.79
CA LEU A 32 -6.70 9.27 -2.98
C LEU A 32 -7.49 10.53 -2.63
N GLU A 33 -7.04 11.29 -1.61
CA GLU A 33 -7.65 12.57 -1.20
C GLU A 33 -7.63 13.64 -2.30
N LYS A 34 -6.75 13.50 -3.31
CA LYS A 34 -6.59 14.46 -4.41
C LYS A 34 -7.42 14.11 -5.65
N GLU A 35 -8.09 12.96 -5.64
CA GLU A 35 -8.91 12.54 -6.77
C GLU A 35 -10.22 13.36 -6.80
N THR A 36 -10.63 13.80 -7.98
CA THR A 36 -11.94 14.42 -8.19
C THR A 36 -13.00 13.35 -8.38
N LEU A 37 -14.17 13.53 -7.80
CA LEU A 37 -15.25 12.55 -7.78
C LEU A 37 -16.47 13.12 -8.52
N ASP A 38 -16.41 13.15 -9.85
CA ASP A 38 -17.43 13.80 -10.70
C ASP A 38 -18.55 12.84 -11.13
N SER A 39 -18.36 11.53 -10.97
CA SER A 39 -19.32 10.52 -11.41
C SER A 39 -19.48 9.39 -10.40
N GLN A 40 -20.59 8.66 -10.49
CA GLN A 40 -20.82 7.44 -9.68
C GLN A 40 -19.69 6.41 -9.84
N ASN A 41 -19.09 6.33 -11.03
CA ASN A 41 -17.97 5.44 -11.27
C ASN A 41 -16.72 5.87 -10.51
N ASP A 42 -16.48 7.17 -10.36
CA ASP A 42 -15.34 7.70 -9.60
C ASP A 42 -15.51 7.39 -8.11
N PHE A 43 -16.69 7.58 -7.54
CA PHE A 43 -17.01 7.13 -6.17
C PHE A 43 -16.77 5.63 -6.00
N LYS A 44 -17.19 4.81 -6.96
CA LYS A 44 -16.99 3.36 -6.92
C LYS A 44 -15.49 2.99 -6.93
N LEU A 45 -14.69 3.66 -7.74
CA LEU A 45 -13.25 3.47 -7.80
C LEU A 45 -12.58 3.95 -6.51
N PHE A 46 -12.97 5.13 -6.03
CA PHE A 46 -12.48 5.69 -4.76
C PHE A 46 -12.70 4.72 -3.59
N TYR A 47 -13.94 4.28 -3.36
CA TYR A 47 -14.25 3.37 -2.26
C TYR A 47 -13.65 1.96 -2.45
N SER A 48 -13.43 1.54 -3.68
CA SER A 48 -12.72 0.30 -3.96
C SER A 48 -11.25 0.40 -3.55
N LYS A 49 -10.58 1.50 -3.89
CA LYS A 49 -9.21 1.79 -3.46
C LYS A 49 -9.13 1.99 -1.94
N LEU A 50 -10.05 2.76 -1.37
CA LEU A 50 -10.11 3.03 0.07
C LEU A 50 -10.18 1.73 0.88
N THR A 51 -11.06 0.81 0.50
CA THR A 51 -11.18 -0.49 1.17
C THR A 51 -10.01 -1.42 0.90
N GLN A 52 -9.38 -1.34 -0.27
CA GLN A 52 -8.18 -2.09 -0.58
C GLN A 52 -7.02 -1.65 0.31
N ILE A 53 -6.76 -0.34 0.44
CA ILE A 53 -5.73 0.22 1.33
C ILE A 53 -5.91 -0.28 2.76
N ALA A 54 -7.15 -0.23 3.28
CA ALA A 54 -7.46 -0.72 4.62
C ALA A 54 -7.12 -2.21 4.78
N LYS A 55 -7.54 -3.04 3.84
CA LYS A 55 -7.32 -4.49 3.87
C LYS A 55 -5.84 -4.84 3.76
N GLU A 56 -5.11 -4.22 2.84
CA GLU A 56 -3.68 -4.44 2.66
C GLU A 56 -2.87 -4.03 3.90
N TYR A 57 -3.22 -2.91 4.54
CA TYR A 57 -2.61 -2.50 5.80
C TYR A 57 -2.87 -3.55 6.90
N LEU A 58 -4.11 -3.97 7.07
CA LEU A 58 -4.49 -4.95 8.08
C LEU A 58 -3.82 -6.31 7.87
N GLU A 59 -3.63 -6.75 6.62
CA GLU A 59 -2.91 -7.99 6.32
C GLU A 59 -1.41 -7.87 6.55
N ASN A 60 -0.82 -6.79 6.06
CA ASN A 60 0.63 -6.66 6.02
C ASN A 60 1.24 -6.14 7.32
N ASP A 61 0.51 -5.33 8.11
CA ASP A 61 1.01 -4.76 9.37
C ASP A 61 0.41 -5.44 10.60
N ILE A 62 -0.90 -5.67 10.59
CA ILE A 62 -1.65 -6.25 11.73
C ILE A 62 -1.69 -7.79 11.68
N LYS A 63 -1.44 -8.40 10.51
CA LYS A 63 -1.40 -9.86 10.28
C LYS A 63 -2.74 -10.55 10.46
N ILE A 64 -3.82 -9.92 10.00
CA ILE A 64 -5.14 -10.54 9.88
C ILE A 64 -5.50 -10.77 8.42
N SER A 65 -6.15 -11.89 8.08
CA SER A 65 -6.63 -12.15 6.72
C SER A 65 -7.83 -11.26 6.42
N ALA A 66 -7.54 -10.07 5.86
CA ALA A 66 -8.53 -9.04 5.57
C ALA A 66 -9.08 -9.16 4.14
N SER A 67 -8.24 -9.52 3.15
CA SER A 67 -8.62 -9.53 1.73
C SER A 67 -9.80 -10.46 1.43
N GLU A 68 -9.85 -11.62 2.08
CA GLU A 68 -10.92 -12.61 1.91
C GLU A 68 -12.11 -12.41 2.87
N SER A 69 -12.05 -11.37 3.72
CA SER A 69 -13.10 -11.12 4.72
C SER A 69 -14.18 -10.20 4.18
N THR A 70 -15.44 -10.51 4.53
CA THR A 70 -16.53 -9.55 4.44
C THR A 70 -16.35 -8.43 5.44
N THR A 71 -17.09 -7.33 5.29
CA THR A 71 -17.07 -6.21 6.25
C THR A 71 -17.35 -6.68 7.69
N THR A 72 -18.38 -7.49 7.90
CA THR A 72 -18.71 -8.02 9.24
C THR A 72 -17.58 -8.88 9.80
N GLN A 73 -17.08 -9.83 9.03
CA GLN A 73 -15.97 -10.71 9.47
C GLN A 73 -14.71 -9.92 9.82
N LEU A 74 -14.42 -8.85 9.06
CA LEU A 74 -13.25 -8.02 9.30
C LEU A 74 -13.38 -7.25 10.62
N ILE A 75 -14.54 -6.65 10.88
CA ILE A 75 -14.82 -5.97 12.15
C ILE A 75 -14.76 -6.95 13.33
N ASP A 76 -15.34 -8.15 13.22
CA ASP A 76 -15.27 -9.17 14.27
C ASP A 76 -13.81 -9.56 14.59
N LYS A 77 -12.96 -9.71 13.58
CA LYS A 77 -11.52 -9.98 13.77
C LYS A 77 -10.82 -8.84 14.50
N ILE A 78 -11.12 -7.57 14.16
CA ILE A 78 -10.55 -6.39 14.83
C ILE A 78 -11.00 -6.35 16.30
N ILE A 79 -12.28 -6.56 16.57
CA ILE A 79 -12.81 -6.62 17.95
C ILE A 79 -12.13 -7.73 18.76
N LEU A 80 -11.93 -8.90 18.16
CA LEU A 80 -11.24 -10.01 18.81
C LEU A 80 -9.78 -9.67 19.17
N LEU A 81 -9.07 -9.00 18.26
CA LEU A 81 -7.70 -8.51 18.51
C LEU A 81 -7.68 -7.46 19.62
N ASN A 82 -8.66 -6.55 19.63
CA ASN A 82 -8.77 -5.51 20.64
C ASN A 82 -9.07 -6.13 22.04
N ASN A 83 -10.00 -7.08 22.12
CA ASN A 83 -10.34 -7.79 23.34
C ASN A 83 -9.15 -8.64 23.87
N SER A 84 -8.35 -9.20 22.98
CA SER A 84 -7.13 -9.95 23.33
C SER A 84 -5.93 -9.07 23.67
N LYS A 85 -6.10 -7.75 23.70
CA LYS A 85 -5.06 -6.73 23.95
C LYS A 85 -3.86 -6.80 22.99
N LYS A 86 -4.04 -7.39 21.82
CA LYS A 86 -3.03 -7.36 20.75
C LYS A 86 -2.96 -6.00 20.07
N ILE A 87 -4.07 -5.29 20.06
CA ILE A 87 -4.20 -3.87 19.74
C ILE A 87 -4.98 -3.19 20.85
N ASN A 88 -4.87 -1.87 20.97
CA ASN A 88 -5.60 -1.10 21.98
C ASN A 88 -6.16 0.17 21.35
N ILE A 89 -7.32 0.04 20.71
CA ILE A 89 -8.05 1.15 20.07
C ILE A 89 -9.43 1.29 20.70
N SER A 90 -9.96 2.52 20.69
CA SER A 90 -11.29 2.76 21.28
C SER A 90 -12.39 2.14 20.40
N ASN A 91 -13.51 1.77 21.05
CA ASN A 91 -14.67 1.25 20.32
C ASN A 91 -15.22 2.28 19.33
N GLU A 92 -15.12 3.57 19.64
CA GLU A 92 -15.52 4.67 18.75
C GLU A 92 -14.76 4.62 17.42
N ILE A 93 -13.43 4.39 17.45
CA ILE A 93 -12.60 4.25 16.25
C ILE A 93 -13.00 3.01 15.45
N ILE A 94 -13.33 1.90 16.11
CA ILE A 94 -13.79 0.67 15.46
C ILE A 94 -15.14 0.90 14.76
N GLU A 95 -16.10 1.54 15.44
CA GLU A 95 -17.42 1.83 14.86
C GLU A 95 -17.33 2.85 13.73
N SER A 96 -16.48 3.87 13.83
CA SER A 96 -16.22 4.81 12.74
C SER A 96 -15.64 4.10 11.51
N PHE A 97 -14.67 3.21 11.70
CA PHE A 97 -14.12 2.40 10.63
C PHE A 97 -15.16 1.46 9.98
N LYS A 98 -16.02 0.84 10.79
CA LYS A 98 -17.14 0.03 10.33
C LYS A 98 -18.11 0.84 9.46
N SER A 99 -18.39 2.09 9.83
CA SER A 99 -19.21 3.00 9.04
C SER A 99 -18.61 3.24 7.66
N VAL A 100 -17.29 3.50 7.56
CA VAL A 100 -16.58 3.65 6.29
C VAL A 100 -16.72 2.40 5.40
N LEU A 101 -16.55 1.22 5.98
CA LEU A 101 -16.72 -0.03 5.22
C LEU A 101 -18.15 -0.24 4.72
N ASN A 102 -19.15 0.11 5.53
CA ASN A 102 -20.56 0.04 5.13
C ASN A 102 -20.87 1.04 4.01
N ASN A 103 -20.37 2.27 4.08
CA ASN A 103 -20.48 3.26 2.99
C ASN A 103 -19.86 2.73 1.70
N ALA A 104 -18.68 2.12 1.80
CA ALA A 104 -18.03 1.50 0.66
C ALA A 104 -18.87 0.38 0.03
N ASP A 105 -19.52 -0.45 0.83
CA ASP A 105 -20.39 -1.52 0.34
C ASP A 105 -21.65 -0.94 -0.34
N LEU A 106 -22.25 0.12 0.22
CA LEU A 106 -23.38 0.82 -0.40
C LEU A 106 -23.01 1.41 -1.77
N VAL A 107 -21.86 2.08 -1.87
CA VAL A 107 -21.39 2.65 -3.14
C VAL A 107 -21.09 1.58 -4.18
N LYS A 108 -20.42 0.49 -3.78
CA LYS A 108 -20.04 -0.59 -4.70
C LYS A 108 -21.23 -1.41 -5.20
N PHE A 109 -22.21 -1.68 -4.37
CA PHE A 109 -23.26 -2.67 -4.63
C PHE A 109 -24.67 -2.09 -4.74
N ALA A 110 -24.96 -0.97 -4.08
CA ALA A 110 -26.32 -0.37 -4.05
C ALA A 110 -26.46 0.88 -4.94
N LYS A 111 -25.46 1.20 -5.80
CA LYS A 111 -25.45 2.40 -6.65
C LYS A 111 -25.64 3.72 -5.86
N PHE A 112 -25.26 3.73 -4.61
CA PHE A 112 -25.26 4.93 -3.79
C PHE A 112 -24.11 5.85 -4.21
N SER A 113 -24.37 7.15 -4.34
CA SER A 113 -23.34 8.18 -4.56
C SER A 113 -23.42 9.15 -3.39
N PRO A 114 -22.47 9.10 -2.45
CA PRO A 114 -22.40 10.08 -1.37
C PRO A 114 -22.00 11.46 -1.92
N GLU A 115 -22.09 12.47 -1.07
CA GLU A 115 -21.49 13.78 -1.33
C GLU A 115 -19.95 13.70 -1.19
N ASP A 116 -19.23 14.56 -1.90
CA ASP A 116 -17.76 14.61 -1.87
C ASP A 116 -17.21 14.78 -0.45
N GLU A 117 -17.89 15.55 0.39
CA GLU A 117 -17.54 15.77 1.78
C GLU A 117 -17.56 14.46 2.58
N VAL A 118 -18.55 13.60 2.35
CA VAL A 118 -18.64 12.29 3.00
C VAL A 118 -17.48 11.38 2.60
N ALA A 119 -17.12 11.35 1.32
CA ALA A 119 -15.99 10.58 0.83
C ALA A 119 -14.65 11.09 1.41
N SER A 120 -14.49 12.41 1.50
CA SER A 120 -13.32 13.02 2.14
C SER A 120 -13.23 12.68 3.63
N ASP A 121 -14.35 12.69 4.33
CA ASP A 121 -14.40 12.34 5.75
C ASP A 121 -14.15 10.85 5.99
N ASP A 122 -14.68 9.97 5.16
CA ASP A 122 -14.38 8.54 5.18
C ASP A 122 -12.88 8.26 5.00
N ASN A 123 -12.20 9.01 4.13
CA ASN A 123 -10.74 8.93 3.98
C ASN A 123 -10.01 9.36 5.26
N LYS A 124 -10.43 10.47 5.90
CA LYS A 124 -9.85 10.93 7.18
C LYS A 124 -10.09 9.93 8.31
N VAL A 125 -11.28 9.32 8.37
CA VAL A 125 -11.61 8.28 9.35
C VAL A 125 -10.72 7.06 9.17
N LEU A 126 -10.55 6.58 7.94
CA LEU A 126 -9.64 5.45 7.69
C LEU A 126 -8.20 5.80 8.05
N LYS A 127 -7.72 6.98 7.71
CA LYS A 127 -6.38 7.45 8.10
C LYS A 127 -6.22 7.47 9.63
N SER A 128 -7.22 7.98 10.36
CA SER A 128 -7.24 7.97 11.82
C SER A 128 -7.20 6.55 12.39
N PHE A 129 -7.99 5.63 11.83
CA PHE A 129 -7.99 4.23 12.21
C PHE A 129 -6.60 3.59 12.05
N ILE A 130 -5.96 3.76 10.88
CA ILE A 130 -4.62 3.23 10.59
C ILE A 130 -3.58 3.78 11.58
N VAL A 131 -3.60 5.10 11.82
CA VAL A 131 -2.65 5.74 12.74
C VAL A 131 -2.83 5.26 14.18
N ASN A 132 -4.07 5.16 14.66
CA ASN A 132 -4.33 4.70 16.02
C ASN A 132 -4.03 3.21 16.19
N THR A 133 -4.35 2.39 15.21
CA THR A 133 -3.99 0.97 15.21
C THR A 133 -2.47 0.78 15.25
N LYS A 134 -1.73 1.52 14.43
CA LYS A 134 -0.25 1.49 14.43
C LYS A 134 0.35 1.86 15.78
N LYS A 135 -0.18 2.89 16.44
CA LYS A 135 0.27 3.32 17.78
C LYS A 135 -0.07 2.32 18.87
N SER A 136 -1.12 1.54 18.68
CA SER A 136 -1.65 0.61 19.70
C SER A 136 -0.91 -0.73 19.77
N ILE A 137 -0.07 -1.06 18.77
CA ILE A 137 0.67 -2.33 18.73
C ILE A 137 1.79 -2.30 19.77
N PRO A 138 1.81 -3.21 20.77
CA PRO A 138 2.90 -3.30 21.71
C PRO A 138 4.23 -3.65 21.01
N ASN A 139 5.34 -3.06 21.46
CA ASN A 139 6.71 -3.28 20.93
C ASN A 139 6.93 -2.89 19.47
N ASN A 140 6.18 -1.91 18.98
CA ASN A 140 6.24 -1.46 17.59
C ASN A 140 7.62 -0.94 17.16
N ILE A 141 8.41 -0.37 18.08
CA ILE A 141 9.70 0.28 17.75
C ILE A 141 10.74 -0.73 17.26
N GLU A 142 10.85 -1.90 17.88
CA GLU A 142 11.82 -2.91 17.47
C GLU A 142 11.42 -3.60 16.18
N GLN A 143 10.12 -3.92 16.03
CA GLN A 143 9.57 -4.48 14.80
C GLN A 143 9.69 -3.50 13.63
N GLU A 144 9.47 -2.20 13.87
CA GLU A 144 9.63 -1.17 12.85
C GLU A 144 11.08 -1.00 12.41
N LYS A 145 12.02 -1.04 13.34
CA LYS A 145 13.46 -1.01 13.03
C LYS A 145 13.88 -2.22 12.20
N GLU A 146 13.41 -3.42 12.56
CA GLU A 146 13.72 -4.62 11.80
C GLU A 146 13.07 -4.62 10.42
N GLN A 147 11.83 -4.15 10.29
CA GLN A 147 11.21 -3.96 8.98
C GLN A 147 12.00 -2.98 8.10
N LYS A 148 12.38 -1.83 8.63
CA LYS A 148 13.21 -0.84 7.90
C LYS A 148 14.56 -1.42 7.50
N ARG A 149 15.20 -2.19 8.37
CA ARG A 149 16.47 -2.88 8.09
C ARG A 149 16.32 -3.92 6.97
N LEU A 150 15.27 -4.72 7.00
CA LEU A 150 14.98 -5.72 5.95
C LEU A 150 14.70 -5.05 4.61
N ILE A 151 13.99 -3.94 4.61
CA ILE A 151 13.72 -3.11 3.44
C ILE A 151 15.04 -2.59 2.86
N GLU A 152 15.93 -2.06 3.70
CA GLU A 152 17.23 -1.54 3.28
C GLU A 152 18.14 -2.64 2.69
N ILE A 153 18.15 -3.82 3.30
CA ILE A 153 18.89 -4.98 2.76
C ILE A 153 18.36 -5.35 1.37
N ARG A 154 17.04 -5.47 1.19
CA ARG A 154 16.42 -5.78 -0.11
C ARG A 154 16.75 -4.72 -1.16
N PHE A 155 16.73 -3.46 -0.78
CA PHE A 155 17.09 -2.35 -1.66
C PHE A 155 18.55 -2.45 -2.12
N ASN A 156 19.47 -2.67 -1.20
CA ASN A 156 20.89 -2.80 -1.49
C ASN A 156 21.19 -4.01 -2.38
N ASP A 157 20.55 -5.15 -2.13
CA ASP A 157 20.68 -6.35 -2.95
C ASP A 157 20.15 -6.13 -4.38
N MET A 158 19.07 -5.39 -4.52
CA MET A 158 18.53 -5.04 -5.82
C MET A 158 19.44 -4.12 -6.61
N ILE A 159 20.01 -3.10 -5.95
CA ILE A 159 21.02 -2.21 -6.58
C ILE A 159 22.24 -3.03 -7.03
N LYS A 160 22.73 -3.96 -6.18
CA LYS A 160 23.82 -4.87 -6.54
C LYS A 160 23.50 -5.70 -7.79
N ARG A 161 22.36 -6.38 -7.82
CA ARG A 161 21.92 -7.19 -8.96
C ARG A 161 21.78 -6.35 -10.22
N ARG A 162 21.33 -5.12 -10.10
CA ARG A 162 21.23 -4.17 -11.21
C ARG A 162 22.60 -3.78 -11.75
N LYS A 163 23.55 -3.42 -10.87
CA LYS A 163 24.92 -3.09 -11.28
C LYS A 163 25.58 -4.25 -12.04
N ILE A 164 25.40 -5.50 -11.56
CA ILE A 164 25.91 -6.71 -12.23
C ILE A 164 25.28 -6.87 -13.61
N LYS A 165 23.96 -6.73 -13.74
CA LYS A 165 23.28 -6.82 -15.05
C LYS A 165 23.78 -5.75 -16.04
N TYR A 166 23.99 -4.52 -15.61
CA TYR A 166 24.53 -3.46 -16.48
C TYR A 166 25.98 -3.72 -16.88
N SER A 167 26.81 -4.23 -15.97
CA SER A 167 28.20 -4.61 -16.26
C SER A 167 28.26 -5.73 -17.30
N LEU A 168 27.45 -6.77 -17.17
CA LEU A 168 27.34 -7.86 -18.14
C LEU A 168 26.85 -7.36 -19.50
N PHE A 169 25.84 -6.48 -19.52
CA PHE A 169 25.30 -5.95 -20.78
C PHE A 169 26.28 -5.02 -21.49
N SER A 170 27.02 -4.19 -20.75
CA SER A 170 28.09 -3.35 -21.34
C SER A 170 29.24 -4.19 -21.89
N GLY A 171 29.63 -5.27 -21.19
CA GLY A 171 30.63 -6.22 -21.67
C GLY A 171 30.21 -6.92 -22.97
N LEU A 172 28.95 -7.30 -23.07
CA LEU A 172 28.40 -7.94 -24.29
C LEU A 172 28.37 -6.96 -25.49
N ILE A 173 28.06 -5.69 -25.27
CA ILE A 173 28.11 -4.65 -26.30
C ILE A 173 29.55 -4.47 -26.81
N ILE A 174 30.53 -4.40 -25.92
CA ILE A 174 31.95 -4.25 -26.27
C ILE A 174 32.42 -5.47 -27.10
N LEU A 175 32.04 -6.69 -26.73
CA LEU A 175 32.37 -7.90 -27.49
C LEU A 175 31.78 -7.90 -28.91
N VAL A 176 30.50 -7.48 -29.03
CA VAL A 176 29.84 -7.42 -30.36
C VAL A 176 30.48 -6.32 -31.26
N THR A 177 30.80 -5.18 -30.69
CA THR A 177 31.48 -4.09 -31.46
C THR A 177 32.90 -4.49 -31.88
N PHE A 178 33.64 -5.18 -31.03
CA PHE A 178 34.98 -5.69 -31.34
C PHE A 178 34.95 -6.77 -32.40
N SER A 179 33.97 -7.68 -32.35
CA SER A 179 33.77 -8.70 -33.40
C SER A 179 33.43 -8.10 -34.77
N SER A 180 32.66 -7.00 -34.81
CA SER A 180 32.33 -6.30 -36.09
C SER A 180 33.46 -5.48 -36.68
N LEU A 181 34.53 -5.22 -35.90
CA LEU A 181 35.72 -4.49 -36.40
C LEU A 181 36.79 -5.43 -36.99
N LEU A 182 36.68 -6.74 -36.73
CA LEU A 182 37.62 -7.76 -37.19
C LEU A 182 37.16 -8.47 -38.48
N ILE A 183 36.00 -8.10 -39.03
CA ILE A 183 35.46 -8.53 -40.31
C ILE A 183 35.58 -7.39 -41.34
#